data_fe7a65f3c06fd1a772a9a34dc0016614
#
_entry.id   fe7a65f3c06fd1a772a9a34dc0016614
#
_cell.length_a   1.000
_cell.length_b   1.000
_cell.length_c   1.000
_cell.angle_alpha   90.00
_cell.angle_beta   90.00
_cell.angle_gamma   90.00
#
_symmetry.space_group_name_H-M   'P 1'
#
loop_
_entity.id
_entity.type
_entity.pdbx_description
1 polymer ?
#
loop_
_entity_poly.entity_id
_entity_poly.type
_entity_poly.pdbx_seq_one_letter_code
_entity_poly.pdbx_strand_id
1 'polypeptide(L)'
;MPLSDQLKQLVELHKAAEQAMKGFIVRLWPGEALPGSYFGLVRRLVKACPRLEVIKRSVCIEGARRALARAKVHLGKLDGEKLVKDGPPPGKEHRKPENYYKDVLAGARLVADECTKDVIFE
;
A
#
# COMPACT_ATOMS: atom_id res chain seq x y z
N MET A 1 4.48 -17.44 -40.68
CA MET A 1 3.25 -16.72 -40.30
C MET A 1 3.03 -15.56 -41.25
N PRO A 2 1.85 -15.42 -41.84
CA PRO A 2 1.54 -14.29 -42.72
C PRO A 2 1.68 -12.97 -42.00
N LEU A 3 2.09 -11.93 -42.72
CA LEU A 3 2.30 -10.57 -42.16
C LEU A 3 1.01 -10.02 -41.54
N SER A 4 -0.15 -10.30 -42.14
CA SER A 4 -1.45 -9.86 -41.60
C SER A 4 -1.73 -10.45 -40.20
N ASP A 5 -1.33 -11.69 -39.95
CA ASP A 5 -1.50 -12.35 -38.67
C ASP A 5 -0.53 -11.76 -37.62
N GLN A 6 0.69 -11.42 -38.04
CA GLN A 6 1.69 -10.76 -37.19
C GLN A 6 1.21 -9.37 -36.76
N LEU A 7 0.60 -8.60 -37.69
CA LEU A 7 0.03 -7.31 -37.41
C LEU A 7 -1.13 -7.41 -36.44
N LYS A 8 -2.01 -8.40 -36.59
CA LYS A 8 -3.11 -8.65 -35.64
C LYS A 8 -2.59 -8.94 -34.25
N GLN A 9 -1.57 -9.80 -34.13
CA GLN A 9 -0.95 -10.14 -32.86
C GLN A 9 -0.34 -8.91 -32.18
N LEU A 10 0.32 -8.03 -32.95
CA LEU A 10 0.88 -6.78 -32.43
C LEU A 10 -0.21 -5.84 -31.92
N VAL A 11 -1.33 -5.72 -32.64
CA VAL A 11 -2.46 -4.89 -32.22
C VAL A 11 -3.08 -5.43 -30.93
N GLU A 12 -3.26 -6.74 -30.84
CA GLU A 12 -3.79 -7.39 -29.63
C GLU A 12 -2.86 -7.20 -28.43
N LEU A 13 -1.55 -7.37 -28.65
CA LEU A 13 -0.54 -7.15 -27.62
C LEU A 13 -0.55 -5.70 -27.15
N HIS A 14 -0.63 -4.74 -28.08
CA HIS A 14 -0.71 -3.32 -27.75
C HIS A 14 -1.93 -3.02 -26.89
N LYS A 15 -3.10 -3.54 -27.25
CA LYS A 15 -4.33 -3.37 -26.45
C LYS A 15 -4.21 -3.97 -25.07
N ALA A 16 -3.66 -5.19 -24.97
CA ALA A 16 -3.46 -5.87 -23.70
C ALA A 16 -2.50 -5.07 -22.80
N ALA A 17 -1.40 -4.56 -23.36
CA ALA A 17 -0.43 -3.73 -22.63
C ALA A 17 -1.08 -2.42 -22.17
N GLU A 18 -1.86 -1.78 -23.02
CA GLU A 18 -2.57 -0.54 -22.67
C GLU A 18 -3.54 -0.76 -21.51
N GLN A 19 -4.33 -1.82 -21.54
CA GLN A 19 -5.26 -2.15 -20.45
C GLN A 19 -4.54 -2.45 -19.15
N ALA A 20 -3.43 -3.20 -19.22
CA ALA A 20 -2.61 -3.48 -18.05
C ALA A 20 -2.04 -2.22 -17.43
N MET A 21 -1.49 -1.31 -18.26
CA MET A 21 -0.94 -0.04 -17.79
C MET A 21 -2.01 0.84 -17.15
N LYS A 22 -3.18 0.94 -17.77
CA LYS A 22 -4.32 1.70 -17.22
C LYS A 22 -4.74 1.16 -15.86
N GLY A 23 -4.84 -0.16 -15.74
CA GLY A 23 -5.19 -0.82 -14.49
C GLY A 23 -4.20 -0.52 -13.36
N PHE A 24 -2.91 -0.53 -13.67
CA PHE A 24 -1.86 -0.17 -12.70
C PHE A 24 -1.93 1.30 -12.31
N ILE A 25 -2.03 2.18 -13.29
CA ILE A 25 -1.99 3.62 -13.07
C ILE A 25 -3.18 4.08 -12.23
N VAL A 26 -4.37 3.54 -12.47
CA VAL A 26 -5.56 3.85 -11.67
C VAL A 26 -5.36 3.48 -10.20
N ARG A 27 -4.69 2.36 -9.93
CA ARG A 27 -4.42 1.91 -8.57
C ARG A 27 -3.32 2.70 -7.87
N LEU A 28 -2.30 3.11 -8.62
CA LEU A 28 -1.16 3.86 -8.07
C LEU A 28 -1.46 5.35 -7.87
N TRP A 29 -2.32 5.90 -8.71
CA TRP A 29 -2.74 7.31 -8.64
C TRP A 29 -4.26 7.41 -8.67
N PRO A 30 -4.94 6.96 -7.60
CA PRO A 30 -6.40 7.06 -7.55
C PRO A 30 -6.84 8.52 -7.54
N GLY A 31 -7.90 8.83 -8.28
CA GLY A 31 -8.44 10.18 -8.37
C GLY A 31 -7.77 11.06 -9.41
N GLU A 32 -6.67 10.63 -10.02
CA GLU A 32 -6.06 11.35 -11.13
C GLU A 32 -6.59 10.83 -12.47
N ALA A 33 -6.73 11.73 -13.44
CA ALA A 33 -7.15 11.36 -14.78
C ALA A 33 -6.06 10.53 -15.47
N LEU A 34 -6.48 9.53 -16.23
CA LEU A 34 -5.55 8.72 -17.02
C LEU A 34 -4.96 9.56 -18.16
N PRO A 35 -3.65 9.37 -18.48
CA PRO A 35 -3.08 9.99 -19.67
C PRO A 35 -3.85 9.61 -20.93
N GLY A 36 -4.03 10.58 -21.84
CA GLY A 36 -4.79 10.38 -23.06
C GLY A 36 -4.04 9.66 -24.17
N SER A 37 -2.76 9.37 -24.01
CA SER A 37 -1.95 8.71 -25.02
C SER A 37 -1.21 7.50 -24.44
N TYR A 38 -0.88 6.55 -25.30
CA TYR A 38 -0.05 5.39 -24.95
C TYR A 38 1.29 5.86 -24.36
N PHE A 39 1.90 6.84 -24.98
CA PHE A 39 3.18 7.38 -24.52
C PHE A 39 3.07 7.98 -23.11
N GLY A 40 1.96 8.65 -22.82
CA GLY A 40 1.67 9.17 -21.49
C GLY A 40 1.55 8.07 -20.45
N LEU A 41 0.92 6.95 -20.81
CA LEU A 41 0.81 5.78 -19.96
C LEU A 41 2.18 5.20 -19.62
N VAL A 42 3.05 5.05 -20.63
CA VAL A 42 4.42 4.56 -20.44
C VAL A 42 5.21 5.48 -19.53
N ARG A 43 5.13 6.80 -19.73
CA ARG A 43 5.81 7.78 -18.88
C ARG A 43 5.36 7.70 -17.43
N ARG A 44 4.07 7.52 -17.22
CA ARG A 44 3.52 7.38 -15.86
C ARG A 44 4.03 6.09 -15.22
N LEU A 45 4.08 5.00 -15.99
CA LEU A 45 4.55 3.70 -15.52
C LEU A 45 6.03 3.73 -15.10
N VAL A 46 6.86 4.53 -15.75
CA VAL A 46 8.26 4.74 -15.34
C VAL A 46 8.36 5.26 -13.91
N LYS A 47 7.36 6.00 -13.46
CA LYS A 47 7.31 6.54 -12.10
C LYS A 47 6.63 5.58 -11.10
N ALA A 48 6.24 4.38 -11.54
CA ALA A 48 5.47 3.45 -10.73
C ALA A 48 6.23 2.93 -9.50
N CYS A 49 7.52 2.61 -9.65
CA CYS A 49 8.30 2.07 -8.53
C CYS A 49 8.45 3.05 -7.36
N PRO A 50 8.88 4.30 -7.57
CA PRO A 50 8.89 5.28 -6.49
C PRO A 50 7.51 5.53 -5.90
N ARG A 51 6.46 5.55 -6.74
CA ARG A 51 5.09 5.74 -6.27
C ARG A 51 4.63 4.57 -5.40
N LEU A 52 4.99 3.35 -5.77
CA LEU A 52 4.66 2.15 -4.99
C LEU A 52 5.28 2.23 -3.59
N GLU A 53 6.51 2.72 -3.46
CA GLU A 53 7.15 2.88 -2.15
C GLU A 53 6.42 3.91 -1.29
N VAL A 54 5.95 5.01 -1.88
CA VAL A 54 5.13 6.01 -1.19
C VAL A 54 3.83 5.37 -0.69
N ILE A 55 3.16 4.59 -1.53
CA ILE A 55 1.92 3.90 -1.17
C ILE A 55 2.14 2.91 -0.04
N LYS A 56 3.17 2.09 -0.12
CA LYS A 56 3.50 1.11 0.93
C LYS A 56 3.70 1.80 2.28
N ARG A 57 4.47 2.89 2.29
CA ARG A 57 4.70 3.66 3.50
C ARG A 57 3.40 4.28 4.04
N SER A 58 2.58 4.85 3.16
CA SER A 58 1.30 5.47 3.54
C SER A 58 0.34 4.46 4.16
N VAL A 59 0.26 3.26 3.58
CA VAL A 59 -0.59 2.18 4.10
C VAL A 59 -0.10 1.72 5.47
N CYS A 60 1.21 1.59 5.65
CA CYS A 60 1.80 1.21 6.94
C CYS A 60 1.51 2.26 8.01
N ILE A 61 1.66 3.54 7.68
CA ILE A 61 1.36 4.64 8.59
C ILE A 61 -0.12 4.63 8.99
N GLU A 62 -1.01 4.46 8.01
CA GLU A 62 -2.45 4.44 8.27
C GLU A 62 -2.86 3.26 9.15
N GLY A 63 -2.32 2.07 8.88
CA GLY A 63 -2.57 0.89 9.71
C GLY A 63 -2.08 1.08 11.14
N ALA A 64 -0.87 1.58 11.30
CA ALA A 64 -0.29 1.86 12.62
C ALA A 64 -1.08 2.94 13.36
N ARG A 65 -1.46 4.01 12.67
CA ARG A 65 -2.26 5.10 13.25
C ARG A 65 -3.58 4.59 13.78
N ARG A 66 -4.30 3.79 13.00
CA ARG A 66 -5.60 3.23 13.42
C ARG A 66 -5.47 2.29 14.62
N ALA A 67 -4.45 1.44 14.59
CA ALA A 67 -4.18 0.51 15.68
C ALA A 67 -3.82 1.24 16.98
N LEU A 68 -2.91 2.21 16.90
CA LEU A 68 -2.48 3.00 18.06
C LEU A 68 -3.62 3.87 18.60
N ALA A 69 -4.45 4.43 17.73
CA ALA A 69 -5.60 5.22 18.15
C ALA A 69 -6.60 4.38 18.95
N ARG A 70 -6.87 3.15 18.50
CA ARG A 70 -7.74 2.24 19.26
C ARG A 70 -7.13 1.82 20.58
N ALA A 71 -5.83 1.55 20.59
CA ALA A 71 -5.12 1.26 21.84
C ALA A 71 -5.25 2.43 22.80
N LYS A 72 -5.17 3.66 22.31
CA LYS A 72 -5.32 4.86 23.13
C LYS A 72 -6.73 5.03 23.70
N VAL A 73 -7.76 4.54 23.01
CA VAL A 73 -9.14 4.54 23.55
C VAL A 73 -9.21 3.71 24.84
N HIS A 74 -8.51 2.58 24.86
CA HIS A 74 -8.49 1.69 26.02
C HIS A 74 -7.44 2.10 27.07
N LEU A 75 -6.33 2.68 26.62
CA LEU A 75 -5.20 3.07 27.44
C LEU A 75 -4.92 4.57 27.23
N GLY A 76 -5.69 5.42 27.88
CA GLY A 76 -5.68 6.87 27.64
C GLY A 76 -4.33 7.56 27.82
N LYS A 77 -3.39 6.96 28.56
CA LYS A 77 -2.04 7.50 28.77
C LYS A 77 -1.02 7.01 27.74
N LEU A 78 -1.44 6.23 26.76
CA LEU A 78 -0.56 5.71 25.73
C LEU A 78 0.01 6.86 24.89
N ASP A 79 1.33 6.90 24.75
CA ASP A 79 2.06 7.81 23.86
C ASP A 79 2.74 6.97 22.80
N GLY A 80 2.29 7.12 21.54
CA GLY A 80 2.79 6.31 20.43
C GLY A 80 4.28 6.49 20.17
N GLU A 81 4.82 7.70 20.34
CA GLU A 81 6.24 7.94 20.15
C GLU A 81 7.08 7.26 21.23
N LYS A 82 6.66 7.37 22.48
CA LYS A 82 7.36 6.71 23.59
C LYS A 82 7.29 5.21 23.46
N LEU A 83 6.17 4.68 22.99
CA LEU A 83 6.00 3.25 22.77
C LEU A 83 7.08 2.67 21.84
N VAL A 84 7.48 3.44 20.83
CA VAL A 84 8.49 3.02 19.85
C VAL A 84 9.91 3.33 20.33
N LYS A 85 10.12 4.51 20.93
CA LYS A 85 11.44 4.98 21.32
C LYS A 85 11.94 4.40 22.64
N ASP A 86 11.03 4.17 23.58
CA ASP A 86 11.40 3.65 24.89
C ASP A 86 11.54 2.12 24.84
N GLY A 87 12.47 1.61 25.63
CA GLY A 87 12.60 0.18 25.83
C GLY A 87 11.48 -0.41 26.68
N PRO A 88 11.50 -1.73 26.91
CA PRO A 88 10.52 -2.37 27.78
C PRO A 88 10.49 -1.74 29.17
N PRO A 89 9.32 -1.77 29.85
CA PRO A 89 9.23 -1.29 31.22
C PRO A 89 10.18 -2.03 32.15
N PRO A 90 10.62 -1.41 33.26
CA PRO A 90 11.46 -2.09 34.23
C PRO A 90 10.85 -3.41 34.70
N GLY A 91 11.67 -4.45 34.78
CA GLY A 91 11.24 -5.81 35.12
C GLY A 91 10.67 -6.61 33.97
N LYS A 92 10.54 -6.01 32.78
CA LYS A 92 9.97 -6.65 31.58
C LYS A 92 10.93 -6.62 30.39
N GLU A 93 12.23 -6.50 30.63
CA GLU A 93 13.26 -6.36 29.61
C GLU A 93 13.36 -7.57 28.69
N HIS A 94 12.90 -8.73 29.14
CA HIS A 94 12.84 -9.96 28.36
C HIS A 94 11.73 -9.97 27.30
N ARG A 95 10.77 -9.03 27.38
CA ARG A 95 9.64 -8.94 26.42
C ARG A 95 10.08 -8.20 25.19
N LYS A 96 9.93 -8.88 24.03
CA LYS A 96 10.22 -8.30 22.71
C LYS A 96 8.92 -8.25 21.91
N PRO A 97 8.74 -7.23 21.06
CA PRO A 97 7.52 -7.15 20.23
C PRO A 97 7.26 -8.42 19.43
N GLU A 98 8.31 -9.06 18.92
CA GLU A 98 8.22 -10.27 18.11
C GLU A 98 7.52 -11.43 18.84
N ASN A 99 7.61 -11.46 20.16
CA ASN A 99 6.97 -12.50 20.97
C ASN A 99 5.44 -12.44 20.94
N TYR A 100 4.89 -11.28 20.52
CA TYR A 100 3.46 -11.00 20.54
C TYR A 100 2.85 -10.91 19.14
N TYR A 101 3.62 -11.10 18.07
CA TYR A 101 3.14 -10.96 16.70
C TYR A 101 1.95 -11.89 16.40
N LYS A 102 1.98 -13.11 16.89
CA LYS A 102 0.87 -14.05 16.70
C LYS A 102 -0.40 -13.60 17.45
N ASP A 103 -0.23 -13.08 18.65
CA ASP A 103 -1.35 -12.69 19.51
C ASP A 103 -2.14 -11.52 18.93
N VAL A 104 -1.45 -10.62 18.20
CA VAL A 104 -2.07 -9.41 17.64
C VAL A 104 -2.44 -9.56 16.16
N LEU A 105 -2.14 -10.71 15.54
CA LEU A 105 -2.32 -10.90 14.10
C LEU A 105 -3.79 -10.74 13.66
N ALA A 106 -4.72 -11.33 14.40
CA ALA A 106 -6.14 -11.23 14.06
C ALA A 106 -6.63 -9.78 14.09
N GLY A 107 -6.23 -9.02 15.11
CA GLY A 107 -6.55 -7.59 15.21
C GLY A 107 -5.89 -6.78 14.09
N ALA A 108 -4.65 -7.09 13.76
CA ALA A 108 -3.93 -6.45 12.67
C ALA A 108 -4.64 -6.65 11.32
N ARG A 109 -5.14 -7.87 11.06
CA ARG A 109 -5.90 -8.16 9.84
C ARG A 109 -7.18 -7.35 9.76
N LEU A 110 -7.90 -7.20 10.86
CA LEU A 110 -9.11 -6.39 10.91
C LEU A 110 -8.81 -4.91 10.61
N VAL A 111 -7.74 -4.38 11.17
CA VAL A 111 -7.30 -3.00 10.88
C VAL A 111 -6.91 -2.85 9.41
N ALA A 112 -6.19 -3.83 8.86
CA ALA A 112 -5.79 -3.83 7.45
C ALA A 112 -7.01 -3.83 6.52
N ASP A 113 -8.05 -4.58 6.84
CA ASP A 113 -9.30 -4.60 6.06
C ASP A 113 -9.96 -3.22 6.01
N GLU A 114 -9.93 -2.49 7.10
CA GLU A 114 -10.43 -1.11 7.14
C GLU A 114 -9.58 -0.19 6.25
N CYS A 115 -8.25 -0.33 6.32
CA CYS A 115 -7.33 0.49 5.52
C CYS A 115 -7.53 0.29 4.02
N THR A 116 -7.78 -0.94 3.56
CA THR A 116 -7.98 -1.22 2.14
C THR A 116 -9.22 -0.55 1.56
N LYS A 117 -10.21 -0.24 2.40
CA LYS A 117 -11.45 0.39 1.96
C LYS A 117 -11.35 1.91 1.89
N ASP A 118 -10.65 2.52 2.84
CA ASP A 118 -10.72 3.96 3.08
C ASP A 118 -9.41 4.71 2.86
N VAL A 119 -8.31 4.03 2.54
CA VAL A 119 -7.01 4.68 2.40
C VAL A 119 -6.96 5.52 1.13
N ILE A 120 -6.69 6.81 1.30
CA ILE A 120 -6.44 7.75 0.21
C ILE A 120 -4.93 8.00 0.19
N PHE A 121 -4.31 7.75 -0.95
CA PHE A 121 -2.87 7.95 -1.13
C PHE A 121 -2.59 9.38 -1.59
N GLU A 122 -1.77 10.05 -0.85
CA GLU A 122 -1.31 11.38 -1.23
C GLU A 122 0.03 11.30 -1.98
#